data_943000f548b2c5436bc919064b7749a8
#
_entry.id   943000f548b2c5436bc919064b7749a8
#
_cell.length_a   1.000
_cell.length_b   1.000
_cell.length_c   1.000
_cell.angle_alpha   90.00
_cell.angle_beta   90.00
_cell.angle_gamma   90.00
#
_symmetry.space_group_name_H-M   'P 1'
#
loop_
_entity.id
_entity.type
_entity.pdbx_description
1 polymer ?
#
loop_
_entity_poly.entity_id
_entity_poly.type
_entity_poly.pdbx_seq_one_letter_code
_entity_poly.pdbx_strand_id
1 'polypeptide(L)'
;MRDKKLKSEIGHLKAAAERSKKWADTAEGRKIGIDPTKTEKSPDRRAVEGAKAKAMMKRMKAVESRRQTAIDEKSELLKNREYIDTLKIPSIKAKSATVLSVQNLVPNYCGNAICEPVSFTLSDGERLCLSGKNGCGKSTILKIIAGADISYSGSIAKAPGLKISVLPQDTNGLCGTLDELSERLGVDAELVRAILAKLGFSRRELISRTENLSAGQKKKVLIAGSLATPANLYIWDEPLNFVDIISRIQLEQLLGANTPTMLLAEHDRYFCENTGTKRLYITKG
;
A
#
# COMPACT_ATOMS: atom_id res chain seq x y z
N MET A 1 -10.51 -9.60 12.65
CA MET A 1 -11.64 -10.42 12.17
C MET A 1 -11.46 -10.91 10.71
N ARG A 2 -11.04 -10.07 9.76
CA ARG A 2 -10.87 -10.45 8.33
C ARG A 2 -9.84 -11.55 8.08
N ASP A 3 -8.73 -11.62 8.84
CA ASP A 3 -7.68 -12.64 8.65
C ASP A 3 -8.11 -14.02 9.07
N LYS A 4 -8.87 -14.13 10.16
CA LYS A 4 -9.49 -15.41 10.56
C LYS A 4 -10.44 -15.92 9.47
N LYS A 5 -11.19 -15.01 8.84
CA LYS A 5 -12.07 -15.35 7.72
C LYS A 5 -11.29 -15.83 6.50
N LEU A 6 -10.20 -15.11 6.13
CA LEU A 6 -9.36 -15.47 4.99
C LEU A 6 -8.62 -16.81 5.20
N LYS A 7 -8.05 -17.04 6.42
CA LYS A 7 -7.45 -18.33 6.81
C LYS A 7 -8.48 -19.47 6.77
N SER A 8 -9.71 -19.22 7.22
CA SER A 8 -10.81 -20.18 7.15
C SER A 8 -11.20 -20.50 5.72
N GLU A 9 -11.33 -19.49 4.85
CA GLU A 9 -11.65 -19.68 3.42
C GLU A 9 -10.58 -20.47 2.68
N ILE A 10 -9.29 -20.20 2.94
CA ILE A 10 -8.17 -20.98 2.39
C ILE A 10 -8.23 -22.43 2.89
N GLY A 11 -8.51 -22.64 4.18
CA GLY A 11 -8.71 -23.96 4.76
C GLY A 11 -9.83 -24.74 4.07
N HIS A 12 -10.98 -24.10 3.83
CA HIS A 12 -12.11 -24.71 3.11
C HIS A 12 -11.76 -25.06 1.65
N LEU A 13 -11.03 -24.18 0.93
CA LEU A 13 -10.60 -24.43 -0.44
C LEU A 13 -9.61 -25.59 -0.51
N LYS A 14 -8.63 -25.67 0.40
CA LYS A 14 -7.66 -26.79 0.48
C LYS A 14 -8.36 -28.11 0.78
N ALA A 15 -9.25 -28.13 1.78
CA ALA A 15 -10.00 -29.31 2.15
C ALA A 15 -10.93 -29.80 1.00
N ALA A 16 -11.48 -28.88 0.21
CA ALA A 16 -12.27 -29.21 -0.98
C ALA A 16 -11.40 -29.76 -2.12
N ALA A 17 -10.17 -29.25 -2.29
CA ALA A 17 -9.20 -29.77 -3.26
C ALA A 17 -8.76 -31.19 -2.91
N GLU A 18 -8.43 -31.46 -1.64
CA GLU A 18 -8.06 -32.81 -1.16
C GLU A 18 -9.20 -33.81 -1.33
N ARG A 19 -10.43 -33.42 -1.02
CA ARG A 19 -11.60 -34.29 -1.25
C ARG A 19 -11.78 -34.64 -2.72
N SER A 20 -11.60 -33.67 -3.62
CA SER A 20 -11.68 -33.90 -5.07
C SER A 20 -10.58 -34.84 -5.56
N LYS A 21 -9.35 -34.70 -5.02
CA LYS A 21 -8.21 -35.57 -5.34
C LYS A 21 -8.46 -37.01 -4.87
N LYS A 22 -8.87 -37.20 -3.61
CA LYS A 22 -9.22 -38.53 -3.08
C LYS A 22 -10.34 -39.22 -3.87
N TRP A 23 -11.34 -38.43 -4.32
CA TRP A 23 -12.42 -38.97 -5.13
C TRP A 23 -11.93 -39.39 -6.54
N ALA A 24 -11.02 -38.62 -7.16
CA ALA A 24 -10.39 -38.97 -8.44
C ALA A 24 -9.55 -40.24 -8.34
N ASP A 25 -8.73 -40.34 -7.29
CA ASP A 25 -7.88 -41.51 -7.01
C ASP A 25 -8.75 -42.77 -6.78
N THR A 26 -9.86 -42.65 -6.06
CA THR A 26 -10.82 -43.75 -5.84
C THR A 26 -11.55 -44.16 -7.12
N ALA A 27 -11.89 -43.16 -7.98
CA ALA A 27 -12.53 -43.43 -9.27
C ALA A 27 -11.56 -44.09 -10.26
N GLU A 28 -10.27 -43.78 -10.20
CA GLU A 28 -9.23 -44.41 -11.00
C GLU A 28 -8.92 -45.86 -10.55
N GLY A 29 -8.88 -46.11 -9.24
CA GLY A 29 -8.74 -47.42 -8.65
C GLY A 29 -9.90 -48.38 -9.00
N ARG A 30 -11.10 -47.86 -9.21
CA ARG A 30 -12.26 -48.67 -9.67
C ARG A 30 -12.19 -49.06 -11.15
N LYS A 31 -11.33 -48.43 -11.96
CA LYS A 31 -11.13 -48.78 -13.38
C LYS A 31 -10.23 -50.01 -13.58
N ILE A 32 -9.48 -50.42 -12.57
CA ILE A 32 -8.50 -51.53 -12.66
C ILE A 32 -9.13 -52.90 -12.34
N GLY A 33 -10.39 -52.94 -11.96
CA GLY A 33 -11.12 -54.18 -11.71
C GLY A 33 -11.85 -54.67 -12.98
N ILE A 34 -11.15 -55.26 -13.93
CA ILE A 34 -11.78 -56.01 -15.03
C ILE A 34 -12.08 -57.39 -14.50
N ASP A 35 -13.38 -57.70 -14.31
CA ASP A 35 -13.85 -59.06 -14.07
C ASP A 35 -13.99 -59.76 -15.43
N PRO A 36 -13.14 -60.72 -15.74
CA PRO A 36 -13.13 -61.37 -17.05
C PRO A 36 -14.38 -62.23 -17.34
N THR A 37 -15.26 -62.40 -16.35
CA THR A 37 -16.46 -63.24 -16.48
C THR A 37 -17.73 -62.45 -16.87
N LYS A 38 -17.66 -61.13 -16.99
CA LYS A 38 -18.83 -60.32 -17.37
C LYS A 38 -18.86 -59.97 -18.84
N THR A 39 -19.94 -60.31 -19.49
CA THR A 39 -20.32 -60.12 -20.88
C THR A 39 -19.85 -58.79 -21.49
N GLU A 40 -19.17 -58.85 -22.63
CA GLU A 40 -18.60 -57.73 -23.36
C GLU A 40 -19.64 -56.64 -23.71
N LYS A 41 -19.40 -55.44 -23.30
CA LYS A 41 -20.11 -54.28 -23.80
C LYS A 41 -19.71 -54.01 -25.25
N SER A 42 -20.68 -53.69 -26.11
CA SER A 42 -20.43 -53.42 -27.52
C SER A 42 -19.38 -52.32 -27.74
N PRO A 43 -18.56 -52.36 -28.82
CA PRO A 43 -17.51 -51.38 -29.09
C PRO A 43 -17.98 -49.91 -29.09
N ASP A 44 -19.17 -49.66 -29.54
CA ASP A 44 -19.79 -48.32 -29.58
C ASP A 44 -20.00 -47.69 -28.18
N ARG A 45 -20.40 -48.52 -27.21
CA ARG A 45 -20.57 -48.01 -25.83
C ARG A 45 -19.26 -47.66 -25.15
N ARG A 46 -18.16 -48.36 -25.46
CA ARG A 46 -16.82 -48.10 -24.93
C ARG A 46 -16.30 -46.74 -25.43
N ALA A 47 -16.51 -46.41 -26.70
CA ALA A 47 -16.11 -45.12 -27.29
C ALA A 47 -16.87 -43.95 -26.66
N VAL A 48 -18.17 -44.07 -26.43
CA VAL A 48 -19.00 -43.05 -25.81
C VAL A 48 -18.67 -42.85 -24.32
N GLU A 49 -18.44 -43.94 -23.58
CA GLU A 49 -18.03 -43.84 -22.15
C GLU A 49 -16.62 -43.25 -22.02
N GLY A 50 -15.70 -43.58 -22.93
CA GLY A 50 -14.36 -42.98 -22.99
C GLY A 50 -14.38 -41.50 -23.30
N ALA A 51 -15.23 -41.03 -24.21
CA ALA A 51 -15.41 -39.61 -24.53
C ALA A 51 -16.01 -38.83 -23.34
N LYS A 52 -17.02 -39.39 -22.66
CA LYS A 52 -17.60 -38.82 -21.44
C LYS A 52 -16.58 -38.70 -20.30
N ALA A 53 -15.78 -39.75 -20.09
CA ALA A 53 -14.72 -39.74 -19.09
C ALA A 53 -13.65 -38.69 -19.38
N LYS A 54 -13.20 -38.55 -20.65
CA LYS A 54 -12.27 -37.49 -21.07
C LYS A 54 -12.84 -36.07 -20.85
N ALA A 55 -14.12 -35.87 -21.23
CA ALA A 55 -14.78 -34.55 -21.01
C ALA A 55 -14.91 -34.22 -19.51
N MET A 56 -15.21 -35.22 -18.68
CA MET A 56 -15.31 -35.07 -17.23
C MET A 56 -13.93 -34.76 -16.61
N MET A 57 -12.88 -35.46 -17.03
CA MET A 57 -11.50 -35.16 -16.57
C MET A 57 -11.04 -33.77 -16.99
N LYS A 58 -11.38 -33.31 -18.20
CA LYS A 58 -11.07 -31.94 -18.66
C LYS A 58 -11.78 -30.88 -17.80
N ARG A 59 -13.05 -31.10 -17.46
CA ARG A 59 -13.81 -30.22 -16.55
C ARG A 59 -13.22 -30.22 -15.15
N MET A 60 -12.85 -31.38 -14.60
CA MET A 60 -12.22 -31.47 -13.29
C MET A 60 -10.88 -30.73 -13.24
N LYS A 61 -9.99 -30.93 -14.24
CA LYS A 61 -8.72 -30.19 -14.32
C LYS A 61 -8.95 -28.67 -14.39
N ALA A 62 -9.95 -28.20 -15.12
CA ALA A 62 -10.27 -26.77 -15.19
C ALA A 62 -10.77 -26.22 -13.84
N VAL A 63 -11.58 -27.00 -13.10
CA VAL A 63 -12.04 -26.60 -11.75
C VAL A 63 -10.88 -26.61 -10.76
N GLU A 64 -10.00 -27.58 -10.84
CA GLU A 64 -8.83 -27.71 -9.98
C GLU A 64 -7.82 -26.57 -10.23
N SER A 65 -7.56 -26.25 -11.50
CA SER A 65 -6.75 -25.09 -11.87
C SER A 65 -7.31 -23.78 -11.30
N ARG A 66 -8.61 -23.54 -11.47
CA ARG A 66 -9.27 -22.32 -10.90
C ARG A 66 -9.19 -22.26 -9.38
N ARG A 67 -9.35 -23.41 -8.71
CA ARG A 67 -9.21 -23.50 -7.24
C ARG A 67 -7.78 -23.22 -6.80
N GLN A 68 -6.79 -23.79 -7.50
CA GLN A 68 -5.39 -23.55 -7.18
C GLN A 68 -5.03 -22.07 -7.34
N THR A 69 -5.43 -21.45 -8.45
CA THR A 69 -5.26 -19.98 -8.64
C THR A 69 -5.87 -19.17 -7.50
N ALA A 70 -7.10 -19.51 -7.08
CA ALA A 70 -7.75 -18.83 -5.98
C ALA A 70 -7.06 -19.05 -4.61
N ILE A 71 -6.47 -20.23 -4.38
CA ILE A 71 -5.65 -20.51 -3.19
C ILE A 71 -4.37 -19.70 -3.22
N ASP A 72 -3.70 -19.64 -4.36
CA ASP A 72 -2.45 -18.93 -4.54
C ASP A 72 -2.66 -17.42 -4.35
N GLU A 73 -3.68 -16.83 -4.99
CA GLU A 73 -4.07 -15.42 -4.81
C GLU A 73 -4.39 -15.09 -3.34
N LYS A 74 -5.20 -15.91 -2.67
CA LYS A 74 -5.55 -15.68 -1.26
C LYS A 74 -4.37 -15.91 -0.31
N SER A 75 -3.47 -16.84 -0.64
CA SER A 75 -2.26 -17.10 0.14
C SER A 75 -1.25 -15.97 0.00
N GLU A 76 -1.15 -15.40 -1.21
CA GLU A 76 -0.32 -14.23 -1.47
C GLU A 76 -0.83 -12.99 -0.74
N LEU A 77 -2.15 -12.77 -0.74
CA LEU A 77 -2.80 -11.73 0.06
C LEU A 77 -2.51 -11.89 1.57
N LEU A 78 -2.52 -13.13 2.10
CA LEU A 78 -2.19 -13.42 3.50
C LEU A 78 -0.71 -13.15 3.80
N LYS A 79 0.21 -13.67 2.98
CA LYS A 79 1.65 -13.43 3.10
C LYS A 79 1.97 -11.93 3.04
N ASN A 80 1.35 -11.22 2.11
CA ASN A 80 1.51 -9.78 1.98
C ASN A 80 1.05 -9.06 3.24
N ARG A 81 -0.01 -9.52 3.89
CA ARG A 81 -0.53 -8.93 5.11
C ARG A 81 0.34 -9.23 6.33
N GLU A 82 0.76 -10.48 6.53
CA GLU A 82 1.67 -10.87 7.63
C GLU A 82 3.01 -10.13 7.53
N TYR A 83 3.51 -9.89 6.32
CA TYR A 83 4.72 -9.08 6.09
C TYR A 83 4.50 -7.58 6.34
N ILE A 84 3.30 -7.00 6.11
CA ILE A 84 2.95 -5.61 6.44
C ILE A 84 3.04 -5.39 7.96
N ASP A 85 2.49 -6.30 8.75
CA ASP A 85 2.50 -6.21 10.21
C ASP A 85 3.93 -6.27 10.79
N THR A 86 4.92 -6.75 10.03
CA THR A 86 6.33 -6.81 10.44
C THR A 86 7.18 -5.67 9.92
N LEU A 87 6.74 -4.93 8.88
CA LEU A 87 7.51 -3.83 8.30
C LEU A 87 7.41 -2.58 9.19
N LYS A 88 8.50 -2.24 9.85
CA LYS A 88 8.58 -1.07 10.74
C LYS A 88 9.12 0.14 9.99
N ILE A 89 8.38 1.25 10.03
CA ILE A 89 8.84 2.56 9.60
C ILE A 89 9.74 3.12 10.71
N PRO A 90 10.91 3.69 10.39
CA PRO A 90 11.83 4.24 11.39
C PRO A 90 11.35 5.61 11.93
N SER A 91 10.07 5.68 12.36
CA SER A 91 9.53 6.89 12.99
C SER A 91 10.18 7.11 14.35
N ILE A 92 10.68 8.31 14.57
CA ILE A 92 11.32 8.73 15.82
C ILE A 92 10.25 9.36 16.69
N LYS A 93 10.08 8.87 17.91
CA LYS A 93 9.19 9.52 18.89
C LYS A 93 9.70 10.92 19.24
N ALA A 94 8.81 11.88 19.28
CA ALA A 94 9.16 13.22 19.72
C ALA A 94 9.45 13.23 21.24
N LYS A 95 10.39 14.09 21.66
CA LYS A 95 10.67 14.31 23.10
C LYS A 95 9.55 15.03 23.82
N SER A 96 8.70 15.72 23.09
CA SER A 96 7.55 16.48 23.57
C SER A 96 6.26 15.84 23.09
N ALA A 97 5.21 15.84 23.90
CA ALA A 97 3.88 15.40 23.51
C ALA A 97 3.33 16.19 22.30
N THR A 98 3.63 17.49 22.23
CA THR A 98 3.30 18.34 21.08
C THR A 98 4.50 18.40 20.14
N VAL A 99 4.34 17.95 18.92
CA VAL A 99 5.35 17.95 17.86
C VAL A 99 5.36 19.29 17.11
N LEU A 100 4.18 19.83 16.88
CA LEU A 100 3.99 21.08 16.14
C LEU A 100 2.80 21.85 16.71
N SER A 101 2.98 23.16 16.90
CA SER A 101 1.89 24.09 17.23
C SER A 101 1.93 25.28 16.26
N VAL A 102 0.81 25.54 15.63
CA VAL A 102 0.62 26.62 14.66
C VAL A 102 -0.49 27.53 15.17
N GLN A 103 -0.23 28.84 15.23
CA GLN A 103 -1.20 29.83 15.70
C GLN A 103 -1.32 30.99 14.71
N ASN A 104 -2.55 31.18 14.21
CA ASN A 104 -2.93 32.26 13.29
C ASN A 104 -1.99 32.38 12.07
N LEU A 105 -1.56 31.25 11.53
CA LEU A 105 -0.68 31.24 10.38
C LEU A 105 -1.41 31.68 9.12
N VAL A 106 -0.90 32.73 8.48
CA VAL A 106 -1.39 33.24 7.20
C VAL A 106 -0.20 33.41 6.26
N PRO A 107 -0.07 32.53 5.23
CA PRO A 107 0.93 32.70 4.18
C PRO A 107 0.67 33.98 3.36
N ASN A 108 1.74 34.68 3.03
CA ASN A 108 1.68 35.94 2.26
C ASN A 108 2.54 35.82 0.98
N TYR A 109 1.93 36.09 -0.18
CA TYR A 109 2.66 36.28 -1.43
C TYR A 109 2.47 37.73 -1.93
N CYS A 110 3.56 38.43 -2.15
CA CYS A 110 3.54 39.83 -2.63
C CYS A 110 2.59 40.74 -1.83
N GLY A 111 2.52 40.54 -0.50
CA GLY A 111 1.66 41.35 0.39
C GLY A 111 0.20 40.87 0.47
N ASN A 112 -0.20 39.85 -0.26
CA ASN A 112 -1.57 39.33 -0.24
C ASN A 112 -1.66 38.03 0.61
N ALA A 113 -2.63 38.02 1.55
CA ALA A 113 -2.99 36.82 2.29
C ALA A 113 -3.61 35.77 1.38
N ILE A 114 -3.19 34.48 1.51
CA ILE A 114 -3.66 33.40 0.65
C ILE A 114 -4.87 32.71 1.25
N CYS A 115 -4.93 32.59 2.57
CA CYS A 115 -6.00 31.90 3.29
C CYS A 115 -6.36 32.67 4.55
N GLU A 116 -7.49 32.30 5.16
CA GLU A 116 -7.82 32.74 6.52
C GLU A 116 -6.79 32.21 7.54
N PRO A 117 -6.66 32.88 8.72
CA PRO A 117 -5.73 32.43 9.75
C PRO A 117 -5.95 30.99 10.18
N VAL A 118 -4.88 30.18 10.13
CA VAL A 118 -4.92 28.76 10.43
C VAL A 118 -4.25 28.48 11.77
N SER A 119 -4.94 27.77 12.66
CA SER A 119 -4.41 27.36 13.96
C SER A 119 -4.67 25.88 14.20
N PHE A 120 -3.64 25.14 14.63
CA PHE A 120 -3.75 23.74 15.03
C PHE A 120 -2.54 23.29 15.85
N THR A 121 -2.71 22.17 16.53
CA THR A 121 -1.63 21.45 17.21
C THR A 121 -1.57 20.02 16.70
N LEU A 122 -0.37 19.46 16.64
CA LEU A 122 -0.11 18.08 16.23
C LEU A 122 0.70 17.38 17.30
N SER A 123 0.14 16.30 17.84
CA SER A 123 0.77 15.47 18.88
C SER A 123 1.56 14.32 18.27
N ASP A 124 2.45 13.69 19.04
CA ASP A 124 3.20 12.50 18.61
C ASP A 124 2.24 11.35 18.26
N GLY A 125 2.47 10.69 17.12
CA GLY A 125 1.60 9.66 16.58
C GLY A 125 0.29 10.14 15.93
N GLU A 126 0.01 11.44 15.98
CA GLU A 126 -1.18 12.05 15.38
C GLU A 126 -0.99 12.34 13.88
N ARG A 127 -2.07 12.24 13.13
CA ARG A 127 -2.09 12.59 11.71
C ARG A 127 -3.12 13.68 11.46
N LEU A 128 -2.71 14.73 10.73
CA LEU A 128 -3.56 15.85 10.38
C LEU A 128 -3.54 16.09 8.88
N CYS A 129 -4.71 16.15 8.26
CA CYS A 129 -4.89 16.48 6.85
C CYS A 129 -5.43 17.89 6.68
N LEU A 130 -4.71 18.71 5.94
CA LEU A 130 -5.20 19.98 5.45
C LEU A 130 -6.09 19.73 4.25
N SER A 131 -7.36 20.09 4.36
CA SER A 131 -8.37 19.95 3.30
C SER A 131 -8.85 21.32 2.86
N GLY A 132 -9.35 21.46 1.65
CA GLY A 132 -9.87 22.71 1.12
C GLY A 132 -9.77 22.76 -0.40
N LYS A 133 -10.33 23.78 -1.02
CA LYS A 133 -10.31 23.99 -2.48
C LYS A 133 -8.88 24.10 -3.02
N ASN A 134 -8.70 23.83 -4.32
CA ASN A 134 -7.40 24.06 -4.96
C ASN A 134 -7.03 25.55 -4.90
N GLY A 135 -5.74 25.81 -4.61
CA GLY A 135 -5.24 27.18 -4.48
C GLY A 135 -5.58 27.88 -3.15
N CYS A 136 -6.16 27.19 -2.14
CA CYS A 136 -6.42 27.79 -0.82
C CYS A 136 -5.21 27.83 0.12
N GLY A 137 -4.00 27.46 -0.35
CA GLY A 137 -2.77 27.63 0.44
C GLY A 137 -2.27 26.37 1.16
N LYS A 138 -2.88 25.17 0.99
CA LYS A 138 -2.44 23.94 1.66
C LYS A 138 -0.96 23.64 1.47
N SER A 139 -0.52 23.55 0.21
CA SER A 139 0.89 23.29 -0.14
C SER A 139 1.83 24.37 0.38
N THR A 140 1.38 25.62 0.41
CA THR A 140 2.17 26.74 0.95
C THR A 140 2.37 26.59 2.45
N ILE A 141 1.31 26.24 3.20
CA ILE A 141 1.38 25.97 4.65
C ILE A 141 2.35 24.82 4.90
N LEU A 142 2.25 23.70 4.15
CA LEU A 142 3.16 22.57 4.27
C LEU A 142 4.62 22.97 4.02
N LYS A 143 4.89 23.78 2.99
CA LYS A 143 6.23 24.28 2.65
C LYS A 143 6.79 25.19 3.76
N ILE A 144 6.00 26.11 4.31
CA ILE A 144 6.42 26.98 5.42
C ILE A 144 6.79 26.12 6.64
N ILE A 145 5.97 25.15 6.99
CA ILE A 145 6.24 24.24 8.13
C ILE A 145 7.49 23.40 7.86
N ALA A 146 7.71 22.98 6.62
CA ALA A 146 8.92 22.27 6.20
C ALA A 146 10.19 23.15 6.25
N GLY A 147 10.05 24.49 6.35
CA GLY A 147 11.16 25.43 6.48
C GLY A 147 11.47 26.21 5.20
N ALA A 148 10.54 26.25 4.24
CA ALA A 148 10.70 27.10 3.06
C ALA A 148 10.64 28.59 3.44
N ASP A 149 11.47 29.40 2.78
CA ASP A 149 11.52 30.86 2.95
C ASP A 149 10.34 31.52 2.23
N ILE A 150 9.18 31.44 2.88
CA ILE A 150 7.93 32.06 2.41
C ILE A 150 7.43 32.96 3.53
N SER A 151 7.11 34.23 3.20
CA SER A 151 6.60 35.20 4.15
C SER A 151 5.25 34.76 4.72
N TYR A 152 5.09 34.89 6.04
CA TYR A 152 3.83 34.57 6.73
C TYR A 152 3.66 35.46 8.00
N SER A 153 2.44 35.57 8.46
CA SER A 153 2.10 36.08 9.80
C SER A 153 1.65 34.91 10.70
N GLY A 154 1.60 35.19 12.01
CA GLY A 154 1.32 34.15 13.01
C GLY A 154 2.59 33.53 13.59
N SER A 155 2.46 32.37 14.26
CA SER A 155 3.60 31.72 14.90
C SER A 155 3.59 30.20 14.66
N ILE A 156 4.78 29.63 14.56
CA ILE A 156 5.02 28.20 14.42
C ILE A 156 6.02 27.78 15.49
N ALA A 157 5.60 26.91 16.40
CA ALA A 157 6.46 26.31 17.40
C ALA A 157 6.66 24.81 17.06
N LYS A 158 7.91 24.41 16.89
CA LYS A 158 8.33 23.02 16.61
C LYS A 158 8.99 22.43 17.84
N ALA A 159 8.78 21.12 18.07
CA ALA A 159 9.49 20.40 19.12
C ALA A 159 11.00 20.52 18.95
N PRO A 160 11.79 20.60 20.03
CA PRO A 160 13.25 20.68 19.94
C PRO A 160 13.86 19.47 19.23
N GLY A 161 14.73 19.71 18.27
CA GLY A 161 15.39 18.66 17.49
C GLY A 161 14.46 17.91 16.53
N LEU A 162 13.33 18.51 16.14
CA LEU A 162 12.37 17.91 15.21
C LEU A 162 13.02 17.57 13.86
N LYS A 163 13.03 16.28 13.52
CA LYS A 163 13.43 15.81 12.19
C LYS A 163 12.20 15.67 11.32
N ILE A 164 12.22 16.32 10.16
CA ILE A 164 11.10 16.33 9.21
C ILE A 164 11.49 15.56 7.95
N SER A 165 10.65 14.63 7.53
CA SER A 165 10.73 14.00 6.20
C SER A 165 9.66 14.64 5.31
N VAL A 166 10.08 15.20 4.19
CA VAL A 166 9.18 15.83 3.21
C VAL A 166 9.05 14.95 2.00
N LEU A 167 7.81 14.68 1.57
CA LEU A 167 7.55 14.04 0.28
C LEU A 167 7.61 15.11 -0.81
N PRO A 168 8.58 15.07 -1.73
CA PRO A 168 8.62 16.00 -2.85
C PRO A 168 7.38 15.86 -3.74
N GLN A 169 6.87 17.00 -4.22
CA GLN A 169 5.76 17.01 -5.16
C GLN A 169 6.22 16.62 -6.56
N ASP A 170 7.42 17.07 -6.93
CA ASP A 170 8.04 16.82 -8.23
C ASP A 170 8.86 15.52 -8.22
N THR A 171 8.72 14.75 -9.27
CA THR A 171 9.45 13.50 -9.51
C THR A 171 10.67 13.69 -10.43
N ASN A 172 10.91 14.89 -10.97
CA ASN A 172 11.96 15.16 -11.95
C ASN A 172 13.38 15.00 -11.40
N GLY A 173 13.56 15.09 -10.08
CA GLY A 173 14.84 14.87 -9.41
C GLY A 173 15.24 13.41 -9.20
N LEU A 174 14.38 12.45 -9.59
CA LEU A 174 14.69 11.04 -9.46
C LEU A 174 15.60 10.58 -10.60
N CYS A 175 16.82 10.22 -10.26
CA CYS A 175 17.80 9.65 -11.19
C CYS A 175 18.63 8.57 -10.49
N GLY A 176 19.10 7.59 -11.26
CA GLY A 176 19.92 6.51 -10.78
C GLY A 176 19.15 5.28 -10.32
N THR A 177 19.83 4.40 -9.64
CA THR A 177 19.26 3.18 -9.03
C THR A 177 18.63 3.48 -7.68
N LEU A 178 17.87 2.52 -7.13
CA LEU A 178 17.34 2.64 -5.76
C LEU A 178 18.46 2.68 -4.71
N ASP A 179 19.59 2.05 -4.97
CA ASP A 179 20.75 2.11 -4.07
C ASP A 179 21.36 3.50 -4.03
N GLU A 180 21.63 4.09 -5.20
CA GLU A 180 22.14 5.45 -5.32
C GLU A 180 21.18 6.49 -4.69
N LEU A 181 19.86 6.28 -4.83
CA LEU A 181 18.87 7.11 -4.19
C LEU A 181 18.89 6.96 -2.67
N SER A 182 18.97 5.73 -2.18
CA SER A 182 19.00 5.44 -0.75
C SER A 182 20.25 6.02 -0.08
N GLU A 183 21.41 5.93 -0.74
CA GLU A 183 22.66 6.54 -0.29
C GLU A 183 22.53 8.08 -0.21
N ARG A 184 21.98 8.73 -1.24
CA ARG A 184 21.73 10.19 -1.23
C ARG A 184 20.79 10.64 -0.11
N LEU A 185 19.79 9.82 0.22
CA LEU A 185 18.85 10.09 1.31
C LEU A 185 19.38 9.67 2.69
N GLY A 186 20.49 8.94 2.75
CA GLY A 186 21.02 8.39 3.99
C GLY A 186 20.07 7.37 4.64
N VAL A 187 19.38 6.56 3.83
CA VAL A 187 18.38 5.58 4.29
C VAL A 187 18.79 4.16 3.91
N ASP A 188 18.23 3.18 4.61
CA ASP A 188 18.46 1.77 4.31
C ASP A 188 17.78 1.38 2.98
N ALA A 189 18.59 0.95 2.02
CA ALA A 189 18.14 0.52 0.70
C ALA A 189 17.24 -0.73 0.76
N GLU A 190 17.48 -1.64 1.71
CA GLU A 190 16.64 -2.82 1.89
C GLU A 190 15.24 -2.43 2.39
N LEU A 191 15.16 -1.46 3.31
CA LEU A 191 13.88 -0.92 3.75
C LEU A 191 13.11 -0.24 2.61
N VAL A 192 13.79 0.56 1.78
CA VAL A 192 13.18 1.19 0.60
C VAL A 192 12.62 0.13 -0.34
N ARG A 193 13.41 -0.91 -0.66
CA ARG A 193 12.93 -2.04 -1.50
C ARG A 193 11.76 -2.79 -0.87
N ALA A 194 11.81 -3.02 0.45
CA ALA A 194 10.74 -3.68 1.17
C ALA A 194 9.44 -2.89 1.12
N ILE A 195 9.48 -1.56 1.29
CA ILE A 195 8.32 -0.68 1.16
C ILE A 195 7.80 -0.70 -0.29
N LEU A 196 8.68 -0.61 -1.30
CA LEU A 196 8.30 -0.65 -2.71
C LEU A 196 7.69 -1.99 -3.13
N ALA A 197 8.24 -3.11 -2.65
CA ALA A 197 7.65 -4.43 -2.86
C ALA A 197 6.22 -4.50 -2.29
N LYS A 198 5.99 -3.86 -1.14
CA LYS A 198 4.65 -3.69 -0.57
C LYS A 198 3.73 -2.84 -1.43
N LEU A 199 4.25 -1.80 -2.04
CA LEU A 199 3.51 -0.93 -2.96
C LEU A 199 3.40 -1.54 -4.37
N GLY A 200 3.64 -2.86 -4.52
CA GLY A 200 3.39 -3.61 -5.74
C GLY A 200 4.51 -3.57 -6.77
N PHE A 201 5.74 -3.21 -6.39
CA PHE A 201 6.88 -3.30 -7.29
C PHE A 201 7.28 -4.77 -7.53
N SER A 202 7.45 -5.12 -8.79
CA SER A 202 8.05 -6.38 -9.20
C SER A 202 9.57 -6.36 -9.01
N ARG A 203 10.20 -7.56 -8.99
CA ARG A 203 11.67 -7.65 -8.93
C ARG A 203 12.38 -6.90 -10.05
N ARG A 204 11.78 -6.84 -11.25
CA ARG A 204 12.30 -6.11 -12.40
C ARG A 204 12.32 -4.60 -12.15
N GLU A 205 11.25 -4.05 -11.58
CA GLU A 205 11.14 -2.63 -11.27
C GLU A 205 12.10 -2.21 -10.15
N LEU A 206 12.32 -3.09 -9.15
CA LEU A 206 13.25 -2.82 -8.05
C LEU A 206 14.73 -2.72 -8.49
N ILE A 207 15.11 -3.30 -9.63
CA ILE A 207 16.47 -3.21 -10.18
C ILE A 207 16.58 -2.19 -11.34
N SER A 208 15.46 -1.61 -11.75
CA SER A 208 15.41 -0.62 -12.82
C SER A 208 15.96 0.74 -12.35
N ARG A 209 16.52 1.50 -13.28
CA ARG A 209 16.84 2.90 -13.01
C ARG A 209 15.56 3.71 -12.89
N THR A 210 15.56 4.68 -11.99
CA THR A 210 14.36 5.47 -11.65
C THR A 210 13.86 6.33 -12.83
N GLU A 211 14.72 6.69 -13.75
CA GLU A 211 14.34 7.42 -14.96
C GLU A 211 13.35 6.66 -15.84
N ASN A 212 13.48 5.33 -15.88
CA ASN A 212 12.67 4.44 -16.71
C ASN A 212 11.31 4.09 -16.08
N LEU A 213 11.05 4.54 -14.84
CA LEU A 213 9.81 4.28 -14.14
C LEU A 213 8.69 5.21 -14.62
N SER A 214 7.46 4.73 -14.60
CA SER A 214 6.27 5.55 -14.83
C SER A 214 6.09 6.62 -13.75
N ALA A 215 5.28 7.64 -14.00
CA ALA A 215 5.00 8.70 -13.02
C ALA A 215 4.46 8.15 -11.69
N GLY A 216 3.56 7.16 -11.74
CA GLY A 216 3.04 6.49 -10.55
C GLY A 216 4.09 5.68 -9.79
N GLN A 217 4.97 4.99 -10.51
CA GLN A 217 6.10 4.27 -9.91
C GLN A 217 7.10 5.24 -9.27
N LYS A 218 7.43 6.35 -9.93
CA LYS A 218 8.28 7.41 -9.36
C LYS A 218 7.68 7.98 -8.08
N LYS A 219 6.36 8.23 -8.06
CA LYS A 219 5.68 8.69 -6.84
C LYS A 219 5.80 7.68 -5.70
N LYS A 220 5.63 6.38 -5.97
CA LYS A 220 5.85 5.32 -4.97
C LYS A 220 7.29 5.27 -4.45
N VAL A 221 8.28 5.51 -5.32
CA VAL A 221 9.70 5.61 -4.91
C VAL A 221 9.91 6.77 -3.94
N LEU A 222 9.33 7.94 -4.22
CA LEU A 222 9.39 9.08 -3.30
C LEU A 222 8.70 8.79 -1.96
N ILE A 223 7.54 8.14 -1.98
CA ILE A 223 6.83 7.71 -0.76
C ILE A 223 7.71 6.75 0.05
N ALA A 224 8.31 5.75 -0.60
CA ALA A 224 9.18 4.78 0.06
C ALA A 224 10.43 5.45 0.67
N GLY A 225 11.07 6.35 -0.05
CA GLY A 225 12.20 7.14 0.45
C GLY A 225 11.82 8.01 1.65
N SER A 226 10.66 8.70 1.58
CA SER A 226 10.14 9.47 2.71
C SER A 226 9.88 8.60 3.94
N LEU A 227 9.21 7.44 3.77
CA LEU A 227 8.92 6.53 4.88
C LEU A 227 10.15 5.83 5.45
N ALA A 228 11.18 5.59 4.64
CA ALA A 228 12.44 5.03 5.09
C ALA A 228 13.33 6.06 5.83
N THR A 229 13.04 7.35 5.69
CA THR A 229 13.78 8.42 6.37
C THR A 229 13.40 8.47 7.85
N PRO A 230 14.36 8.32 8.79
CA PRO A 230 14.08 8.47 10.21
C PRO A 230 13.63 9.90 10.56
N ALA A 231 12.35 10.06 10.89
CA ALA A 231 11.77 11.37 11.16
C ALA A 231 10.77 11.34 12.33
N ASN A 232 10.56 12.52 12.95
CA ASN A 232 9.51 12.72 13.95
C ASN A 232 8.21 13.20 13.29
N LEU A 233 8.30 13.85 12.12
CA LEU A 233 7.17 14.40 11.37
C LEU A 233 7.34 14.15 9.88
N TYR A 234 6.33 13.57 9.27
CA TYR A 234 6.25 13.38 7.83
C TYR A 234 5.30 14.41 7.23
N ILE A 235 5.78 15.19 6.26
CA ILE A 235 5.00 16.22 5.57
C ILE A 235 4.78 15.79 4.12
N TRP A 236 3.52 15.54 3.74
CA TRP A 236 3.16 15.05 2.43
C TRP A 236 2.13 15.94 1.72
N ASP A 237 2.47 16.30 0.49
CA ASP A 237 1.59 17.09 -0.38
C ASP A 237 1.08 16.21 -1.52
N GLU A 238 -0.23 15.93 -1.51
CA GLU A 238 -0.94 15.10 -2.48
C GLU A 238 -0.23 13.76 -2.76
N PRO A 239 -0.03 12.93 -1.71
CA PRO A 239 0.72 11.68 -1.83
C PRO A 239 0.08 10.67 -2.78
N LEU A 240 -1.25 10.69 -2.95
CA LEU A 240 -1.98 9.69 -3.71
C LEU A 240 -2.12 10.00 -5.21
N ASN A 241 -1.65 11.18 -5.65
CA ASN A 241 -1.65 11.50 -7.07
C ASN A 241 -0.82 10.50 -7.86
N PHE A 242 -1.40 9.95 -8.94
CA PHE A 242 -0.82 8.91 -9.81
C PHE A 242 -0.59 7.54 -9.13
N VAL A 243 -1.01 7.35 -7.89
CA VAL A 243 -0.91 6.06 -7.19
C VAL A 243 -2.15 5.23 -7.47
N ASP A 244 -1.97 3.96 -7.86
CA ASP A 244 -3.07 3.03 -8.14
C ASP A 244 -3.79 2.60 -6.86
N ILE A 245 -5.03 2.11 -7.01
CA ILE A 245 -5.91 1.77 -5.89
C ILE A 245 -5.30 0.69 -4.97
N ILE A 246 -4.63 -0.31 -5.53
CA ILE A 246 -4.03 -1.40 -4.75
C ILE A 246 -2.92 -0.85 -3.86
N SER A 247 -2.04 -0.03 -4.42
CA SER A 247 -0.95 0.61 -3.68
C SER A 247 -1.46 1.59 -2.61
N ARG A 248 -2.60 2.27 -2.84
CA ARG A 248 -3.25 3.10 -1.81
C ARG A 248 -3.67 2.27 -0.61
N ILE A 249 -4.35 1.14 -0.84
CA ILE A 249 -4.78 0.22 0.23
C ILE A 249 -3.57 -0.30 1.02
N GLN A 250 -2.48 -0.64 0.33
CA GLN A 250 -1.25 -1.10 0.96
C GLN A 250 -0.58 0.00 1.79
N LEU A 251 -0.60 1.23 1.30
CA LEU A 251 -0.10 2.40 2.03
C LEU A 251 -0.94 2.68 3.28
N GLU A 252 -2.27 2.63 3.19
CA GLU A 252 -3.18 2.76 4.34
C GLU A 252 -2.85 1.73 5.43
N GLN A 253 -2.65 0.47 5.04
CA GLN A 253 -2.29 -0.60 5.96
C GLN A 253 -0.92 -0.35 6.62
N LEU A 254 0.07 0.08 5.85
CA LEU A 254 1.41 0.38 6.34
C LEU A 254 1.40 1.54 7.34
N LEU A 255 0.68 2.62 7.03
CA LEU A 255 0.53 3.76 7.92
C LEU A 255 -0.29 3.41 9.17
N GLY A 256 -1.32 2.57 9.04
CA GLY A 256 -2.12 2.08 10.16
C GLY A 256 -1.32 1.24 11.16
N ALA A 257 -0.43 0.38 10.67
CA ALA A 257 0.42 -0.49 11.50
C ALA A 257 1.51 0.28 12.27
N ASN A 258 2.05 1.37 11.68
CA ASN A 258 3.21 2.09 12.21
C ASN A 258 2.87 3.40 12.93
N THR A 259 1.69 3.95 12.73
CA THR A 259 1.20 5.20 13.33
C THR A 259 2.21 6.38 13.34
N PRO A 260 2.87 6.72 12.21
CA PRO A 260 3.78 7.86 12.17
C PRO A 260 3.04 9.18 12.38
N THR A 261 3.69 10.19 12.97
CA THR A 261 3.15 11.55 13.03
C THR A 261 3.21 12.18 11.66
N MET A 262 2.06 12.67 11.15
CA MET A 262 1.98 13.18 9.78
C MET A 262 1.18 14.47 9.67
N LEU A 263 1.65 15.36 8.81
CA LEU A 263 0.91 16.50 8.31
C LEU A 263 0.81 16.36 6.79
N LEU A 264 -0.40 16.30 6.26
CA LEU A 264 -0.60 16.04 4.83
C LEU A 264 -1.68 16.95 4.23
N ALA A 265 -1.59 17.21 2.93
CA ALA A 265 -2.68 17.73 2.12
C ALA A 265 -3.19 16.61 1.23
N GLU A 266 -4.46 16.26 1.36
CA GLU A 266 -5.07 15.17 0.57
C GLU A 266 -6.56 15.41 0.38
N HIS A 267 -7.09 14.99 -0.76
CA HIS A 267 -8.50 15.12 -1.11
C HIS A 267 -9.29 13.84 -0.87
N ASP A 268 -8.62 12.69 -0.81
CA ASP A 268 -9.23 11.37 -0.61
C ASP A 268 -9.71 11.23 0.84
N ARG A 269 -11.05 11.25 1.00
CA ARG A 269 -11.70 11.10 2.30
C ARG A 269 -11.49 9.71 2.90
N TYR A 270 -11.60 8.67 2.06
CA TYR A 270 -11.45 7.29 2.51
C TYR A 270 -10.05 7.00 3.04
N PHE A 271 -9.04 7.52 2.34
CA PHE A 271 -7.66 7.43 2.82
C PHE A 271 -7.49 8.08 4.20
N CYS A 272 -8.00 9.31 4.37
CA CYS A 272 -7.92 10.02 5.67
C CYS A 272 -8.64 9.26 6.78
N GLU A 273 -9.84 8.73 6.51
CA GLU A 273 -10.63 7.96 7.48
C GLU A 273 -9.95 6.64 7.84
N ASN A 274 -9.52 5.86 6.85
CA ASN A 274 -8.87 4.57 7.04
C ASN A 274 -7.53 4.67 7.77
N THR A 275 -6.81 5.78 7.61
CA THR A 275 -5.55 6.04 8.30
C THR A 275 -5.73 6.71 9.68
N GLY A 276 -6.96 6.99 10.11
CA GLY A 276 -7.25 7.68 11.38
C GLY A 276 -6.77 9.12 11.41
N THR A 277 -6.75 9.80 10.26
CA THR A 277 -6.26 11.16 10.09
C THR A 277 -7.35 12.17 10.42
N LYS A 278 -7.10 13.10 11.35
CA LYS A 278 -7.95 14.27 11.58
C LYS A 278 -7.92 15.21 10.38
N ARG A 279 -8.98 15.98 10.18
CA ARG A 279 -9.07 16.90 9.03
C ARG A 279 -9.27 18.34 9.52
N LEU A 280 -8.48 19.26 8.94
CA LEU A 280 -8.62 20.69 9.10
C LEU A 280 -8.96 21.31 7.75
N TYR A 281 -10.04 22.05 7.68
CA TYR A 281 -10.47 22.69 6.45
C TYR A 281 -9.86 24.08 6.33
N ILE A 282 -9.17 24.36 5.22
CA ILE A 282 -8.54 25.65 4.92
C ILE A 282 -9.46 26.42 3.98
N THR A 283 -9.81 27.65 4.38
CA THR A 283 -10.62 28.58 3.60
C THR A 283 -9.71 29.57 2.88
N LYS A 284 -10.04 29.91 1.65
CA LYS A 284 -9.34 30.95 0.89
C LYS A 284 -9.65 32.31 1.54
N GLY A 285 -8.63 33.15 1.75
CA GLY A 285 -8.78 34.54 2.20
C GLY A 285 -9.29 35.45 1.09
#